data_5c57bd76ab2fc89505e82eb34362f801
#
_entry.id   5c57bd76ab2fc89505e82eb34362f801
#
_cell.length_a   1.000
_cell.length_b   1.000
_cell.length_c   1.000
_cell.angle_alpha   90.00
_cell.angle_beta   90.00
_cell.angle_gamma   90.00
#
_symmetry.space_group_name_H-M   'P 1'
#
loop_
_entity.id
_entity.type
_entity.pdbx_description
1 polymer ?
#
loop_
_entity_poly.entity_id
_entity_poly.type
_entity_poly.pdbx_seq_one_letter_code
_entity_poly.pdbx_strand_id
1 'polypeptide(L)'
;MFPSRRKPAMYRRSGGGGFWRLLSILPRKCSLFQLFFVVLLLGFLSLLWLQLSCSGDMMRGQRVEATVQQKLCTFDLLPQLPDDPSWGPHRLAVLVPFRERFEELLTFVPHMHRFLNRKKIRHHIFIINQVDHYRFNRASLINVGFLESGNDTDYIAMHDVDLLPLNEELDYSFPAAGPFHVASPELHPLYHYSTYVGGILLLTKQHFRMCNGMSNRFWGWGREDDEFYRRIRGVGLQLFRPLGITSGYKTFQHLHDPAWRKRDQKRIASQKQEQFKVDRTGGLTNLEYRVESRTSLSVAGAPCTVLNILLQCDSSETPWCAFG
;
A
#
# COMPACT_ATOMS: atom_id res chain seq x y z
N MET A 1 -14.97 -50.45 37.83
CA MET A 1 -14.59 -51.75 37.29
C MET A 1 -13.38 -51.57 36.37
N PHE A 2 -12.17 -51.84 36.88
CA PHE A 2 -10.96 -52.02 36.07
C PHE A 2 -10.93 -53.48 35.60
N PRO A 3 -10.26 -53.78 34.47
CA PRO A 3 -8.84 -54.01 34.39
C PRO A 3 -8.25 -53.67 33.02
N SER A 4 -7.01 -53.59 32.72
CA SER A 4 -5.72 -54.16 33.04
C SER A 4 -4.76 -53.90 31.85
N ARG A 5 -3.59 -53.52 32.20
CA ARG A 5 -2.29 -53.55 31.50
C ARG A 5 -2.11 -54.53 30.34
N ARG A 6 -1.39 -54.07 29.28
CA ARG A 6 -0.25 -54.81 28.67
C ARG A 6 0.71 -53.87 27.99
N LYS A 7 2.02 -53.95 28.36
CA LYS A 7 3.17 -53.52 27.58
C LYS A 7 3.56 -54.63 26.60
N PRO A 8 4.20 -54.31 25.48
CA PRO A 8 5.31 -55.11 24.99
C PRO A 8 6.53 -54.27 24.67
N ALA A 9 7.64 -54.64 25.18
CA ALA A 9 8.80 -55.28 24.56
C ALA A 9 9.73 -54.37 23.77
N MET A 10 10.93 -54.26 24.33
CA MET A 10 12.19 -53.79 23.71
C MET A 10 12.44 -54.38 22.32
N TYR A 11 12.87 -53.52 21.41
CA TYR A 11 13.70 -53.91 20.29
C TYR A 11 15.02 -53.11 20.33
N ARG A 12 16.06 -53.82 20.65
CA ARG A 12 17.46 -53.41 20.67
C ARG A 12 17.98 -53.58 19.24
N ARG A 13 18.45 -52.50 18.59
CA ARG A 13 19.32 -52.67 17.45
C ARG A 13 20.47 -51.68 17.53
N SER A 14 21.62 -52.27 17.66
CA SER A 14 22.98 -51.78 17.58
C SER A 14 23.30 -51.29 16.15
N GLY A 15 24.18 -50.35 16.08
CA GLY A 15 24.94 -49.99 14.87
C GLY A 15 24.94 -48.48 14.72
N GLY A 16 26.02 -47.87 14.81
CA GLY A 16 27.24 -47.98 14.24
C GLY A 16 28.20 -46.88 14.58
N GLY A 17 29.32 -47.27 14.98
CA GLY A 17 30.50 -46.42 15.04
C GLY A 17 30.95 -46.02 13.64
N GLY A 18 30.84 -44.75 13.37
CA GLY A 18 31.43 -44.15 12.16
C GLY A 18 32.33 -42.95 12.44
N PHE A 19 32.14 -42.31 13.58
CA PHE A 19 32.84 -41.07 13.89
C PHE A 19 34.17 -41.25 14.64
N TRP A 20 34.44 -42.42 15.23
CA TRP A 20 35.64 -42.67 16.05
C TRP A 20 36.80 -43.34 15.28
N ARG A 21 36.65 -43.68 14.01
CA ARG A 21 37.72 -44.28 13.21
C ARG A 21 38.63 -43.27 12.50
N LEU A 22 38.29 -41.99 12.49
CA LEU A 22 39.16 -40.94 11.90
C LEU A 22 40.19 -40.36 12.87
N LEU A 23 40.09 -40.67 14.17
CA LEU A 23 41.02 -40.19 15.20
C LEU A 23 42.21 -41.12 15.45
N SER A 24 42.30 -42.28 14.76
CA SER A 24 43.37 -43.27 14.97
C SER A 24 44.56 -43.13 14.01
N ILE A 25 44.61 -42.11 13.16
CA ILE A 25 45.70 -41.89 12.18
C ILE A 25 46.60 -40.71 12.57
N LEU A 26 46.45 -40.12 13.73
CA LEU A 26 47.38 -39.09 14.22
C LEU A 26 48.61 -39.77 14.87
N PRO A 27 49.85 -39.49 14.42
CA PRO A 27 51.03 -40.02 15.03
C PRO A 27 51.15 -39.51 16.48
N ARG A 28 51.38 -40.43 17.39
CA ARG A 28 51.41 -40.24 18.87
C ARG A 28 52.53 -39.29 19.40
N LYS A 29 53.02 -38.35 18.59
CA LYS A 29 54.05 -37.38 18.97
C LYS A 29 53.80 -35.97 18.38
N CYS A 30 52.56 -35.55 18.17
CA CYS A 30 52.36 -34.14 17.89
C CYS A 30 52.43 -33.35 19.22
N SER A 31 53.39 -32.48 19.33
CA SER A 31 53.50 -31.50 20.42
C SER A 31 52.25 -30.60 20.40
N LEU A 32 51.71 -30.28 21.58
CA LEU A 32 50.59 -29.33 21.72
C LEU A 32 50.81 -28.03 20.92
N PHE A 33 52.09 -27.69 20.73
CA PHE A 33 52.51 -26.53 19.94
C PHE A 33 52.24 -26.72 18.43
N GLN A 34 52.42 -27.91 17.89
CA GLN A 34 52.12 -28.22 16.49
C GLN A 34 50.63 -28.22 16.23
N LEU A 35 49.81 -28.71 17.18
CA LEU A 35 48.35 -28.65 17.07
C LEU A 35 47.87 -27.20 17.07
N PHE A 36 48.43 -26.33 17.91
CA PHE A 36 48.15 -24.92 17.96
C PHE A 36 48.44 -24.22 16.63
N PHE A 37 49.56 -24.47 16.02
CA PHE A 37 49.92 -23.91 14.70
C PHE A 37 49.01 -24.39 13.58
N VAL A 38 48.57 -25.63 13.60
CA VAL A 38 47.63 -26.18 12.59
C VAL A 38 46.26 -25.48 12.72
N VAL A 39 45.77 -25.28 13.94
CA VAL A 39 44.50 -24.56 14.18
C VAL A 39 44.60 -23.11 13.73
N LEU A 40 45.70 -22.41 14.03
CA LEU A 40 45.93 -21.04 13.56
C LEU A 40 46.01 -20.96 12.04
N LEU A 41 46.68 -21.89 11.39
CA LEU A 41 46.80 -21.91 9.94
C LEU A 41 45.44 -22.16 9.27
N LEU A 42 44.64 -23.08 9.80
CA LEU A 42 43.28 -23.34 9.32
C LEU A 42 42.36 -22.14 9.54
N GLY A 43 42.48 -21.46 10.69
CA GLY A 43 41.74 -20.20 10.96
C GLY A 43 42.12 -19.09 9.99
N PHE A 44 43.44 -18.94 9.70
CA PHE A 44 43.89 -17.92 8.75
C PHE A 44 43.44 -18.23 7.32
N LEU A 45 43.50 -19.49 6.89
CA LEU A 45 43.02 -19.91 5.58
C LEU A 45 41.52 -19.74 5.42
N SER A 46 40.74 -19.97 6.48
CA SER A 46 39.30 -19.73 6.43
C SER A 46 38.97 -18.24 6.35
N LEU A 47 39.71 -17.37 7.04
CA LEU A 47 39.56 -15.92 6.93
C LEU A 47 39.97 -15.41 5.53
N LEU A 48 41.05 -15.95 4.98
CA LEU A 48 41.51 -15.63 3.62
C LEU A 48 40.46 -16.05 2.57
N TRP A 49 39.86 -17.22 2.76
CA TRP A 49 38.79 -17.71 1.88
C TRP A 49 37.54 -16.88 1.98
N LEU A 50 37.15 -16.42 3.19
CA LEU A 50 36.05 -15.47 3.40
C LEU A 50 36.34 -14.13 2.71
N GLN A 51 37.57 -13.60 2.82
CA GLN A 51 37.92 -12.33 2.15
C GLN A 51 37.88 -12.46 0.62
N LEU A 52 38.38 -13.59 0.08
CA LEU A 52 38.34 -13.85 -1.37
C LEU A 52 36.91 -14.09 -1.86
N SER A 53 36.08 -14.77 -1.08
CA SER A 53 34.65 -14.95 -1.39
C SER A 53 33.87 -13.62 -1.36
N CYS A 54 34.13 -12.78 -0.35
CA CYS A 54 33.51 -11.42 -0.30
C CYS A 54 34.01 -10.51 -1.44
N SER A 55 35.28 -10.64 -1.86
CA SER A 55 35.78 -9.85 -3.00
C SER A 55 35.17 -10.30 -4.33
N GLY A 56 34.86 -11.60 -4.47
CA GLY A 56 34.14 -12.13 -5.65
C GLY A 56 32.70 -11.64 -5.74
N ASP A 57 32.02 -11.51 -4.61
CA ASP A 57 30.63 -11.00 -4.56
C ASP A 57 30.55 -9.49 -4.79
N MET A 58 31.56 -8.71 -4.37
CA MET A 58 31.61 -7.27 -4.70
C MET A 58 31.76 -7.02 -6.21
N MET A 59 32.58 -7.83 -6.91
CA MET A 59 32.67 -7.75 -8.38
C MET A 59 31.41 -8.25 -9.08
N ARG A 60 30.69 -9.22 -8.46
CA ARG A 60 29.42 -9.73 -8.98
C ARG A 60 28.28 -8.76 -8.69
N GLY A 61 28.31 -8.07 -7.54
CA GLY A 61 27.37 -7.00 -7.19
C GLY A 61 27.47 -5.81 -8.14
N GLN A 62 28.67 -5.34 -8.46
CA GLN A 62 28.85 -4.27 -9.44
C GLN A 62 28.39 -4.67 -10.86
N ARG A 63 28.56 -5.92 -11.26
CA ARG A 63 28.05 -6.40 -12.56
C ARG A 63 26.52 -6.56 -12.56
N VAL A 64 25.92 -6.92 -11.43
CA VAL A 64 24.46 -6.98 -11.29
C VAL A 64 23.88 -5.57 -11.21
N GLU A 65 24.51 -4.64 -10.49
CA GLU A 65 24.08 -3.24 -10.47
C GLU A 65 24.21 -2.57 -11.85
N ALA A 66 25.31 -2.80 -12.58
CA ALA A 66 25.45 -2.30 -13.93
C ALA A 66 24.43 -2.92 -14.90
N THR A 67 24.09 -4.22 -14.73
CA THR A 67 23.05 -4.88 -15.56
C THR A 67 21.65 -4.48 -15.14
N VAL A 68 21.39 -4.23 -13.84
CA VAL A 68 20.12 -3.71 -13.33
C VAL A 68 19.97 -2.25 -13.73
N GLN A 69 21.02 -1.44 -13.65
CA GLN A 69 20.98 -0.05 -14.07
C GLN A 69 20.82 0.08 -15.60
N GLN A 70 21.45 -0.78 -16.38
CA GLN A 70 21.24 -0.85 -17.83
C GLN A 70 19.85 -1.39 -18.18
N LYS A 71 19.29 -2.31 -17.39
CA LYS A 71 17.91 -2.79 -17.57
C LYS A 71 16.85 -1.79 -17.08
N LEU A 72 17.18 -0.94 -16.09
CA LEU A 72 16.33 0.22 -15.72
C LEU A 72 16.39 1.34 -16.78
N CYS A 73 17.51 1.53 -17.45
CA CYS A 73 17.63 2.50 -18.54
C CYS A 73 16.99 2.04 -19.86
N THR A 74 16.72 0.73 -19.98
CA THR A 74 15.96 0.15 -21.13
C THR A 74 14.51 -0.18 -20.75
N PHE A 75 14.01 0.22 -19.56
CA PHE A 75 12.57 0.39 -19.41
C PHE A 75 12.18 1.44 -20.46
N ASP A 76 11.56 0.98 -21.51
CA ASP A 76 10.91 1.82 -22.48
C ASP A 76 10.23 2.94 -21.73
N LEU A 77 10.80 4.14 -21.84
CA LEU A 77 10.09 5.38 -21.54
C LEU A 77 8.88 5.29 -22.44
N LEU A 78 7.79 4.72 -21.91
CA LEU A 78 6.51 4.72 -22.61
C LEU A 78 6.34 6.18 -23.01
N PRO A 79 6.21 6.48 -24.32
CA PRO A 79 5.99 7.85 -24.73
C PRO A 79 4.84 8.34 -23.86
N GLN A 80 5.08 9.43 -23.11
CA GLN A 80 4.00 10.08 -22.40
C GLN A 80 3.02 10.43 -23.51
N LEU A 81 1.95 9.65 -23.61
CA LEU A 81 0.85 10.04 -24.48
C LEU A 81 0.37 11.37 -23.89
N PRO A 82 0.51 12.47 -24.62
CA PRO A 82 0.06 13.75 -24.12
C PRO A 82 -1.42 13.62 -23.78
N ASP A 83 -1.87 14.41 -22.83
CA ASP A 83 -3.29 14.60 -22.52
C ASP A 83 -4.01 14.99 -23.81
N ASP A 84 -4.53 14.00 -24.53
CA ASP A 84 -5.10 14.19 -25.84
C ASP A 84 -6.55 14.71 -25.70
N PRO A 85 -6.84 15.92 -26.20
CA PRO A 85 -8.19 16.48 -26.15
C PRO A 85 -9.26 15.60 -26.82
N SER A 86 -8.86 14.71 -27.75
CA SER A 86 -9.76 13.77 -28.40
C SER A 86 -10.30 12.69 -27.46
N TRP A 87 -9.70 12.51 -26.23
CA TRP A 87 -10.17 11.56 -25.23
C TRP A 87 -11.42 12.02 -24.47
N GLY A 88 -12.00 13.14 -24.85
CA GLY A 88 -13.22 13.67 -24.30
C GLY A 88 -13.01 14.94 -23.46
N PRO A 89 -14.11 15.58 -23.03
CA PRO A 89 -14.05 16.90 -22.38
C PRO A 89 -13.64 16.80 -20.90
N HIS A 90 -13.87 15.65 -20.25
CA HIS A 90 -13.71 15.53 -18.80
C HIS A 90 -12.30 15.09 -18.40
N ARG A 91 -11.82 15.65 -17.29
CA ARG A 91 -10.52 15.30 -16.71
C ARG A 91 -10.65 14.78 -15.28
N LEU A 92 -10.05 13.63 -15.04
CA LEU A 92 -10.04 12.93 -13.77
C LEU A 92 -8.89 13.39 -12.87
N ALA A 93 -9.16 13.72 -11.60
CA ALA A 93 -8.17 13.78 -10.55
C ALA A 93 -8.17 12.45 -9.76
N VAL A 94 -7.10 11.67 -9.84
CA VAL A 94 -6.91 10.48 -9.00
C VAL A 94 -6.29 10.93 -7.69
N LEU A 95 -7.06 10.87 -6.60
CA LEU A 95 -6.66 11.33 -5.26
C LEU A 95 -6.21 10.14 -4.43
N VAL A 96 -4.92 10.09 -4.09
CA VAL A 96 -4.28 8.98 -3.40
C VAL A 96 -3.78 9.43 -2.03
N PRO A 97 -4.54 9.18 -0.95
CA PRO A 97 -4.05 9.38 0.42
C PRO A 97 -2.82 8.52 0.69
N PHE A 98 -1.77 9.13 1.23
CA PHE A 98 -0.47 8.48 1.30
C PHE A 98 0.26 8.76 2.61
N ARG A 99 0.93 7.74 3.14
CA ARG A 99 1.99 7.82 4.16
C ARG A 99 2.80 6.51 4.13
N GLU A 100 4.10 6.60 3.87
CA GLU A 100 5.06 5.49 4.01
C GLU A 100 4.70 4.21 3.25
N ARG A 101 4.17 4.33 2.03
CA ARG A 101 3.75 3.24 1.14
C ARG A 101 4.51 3.29 -0.19
N PHE A 102 5.84 3.44 -0.13
CA PHE A 102 6.65 3.71 -1.32
C PHE A 102 6.67 2.54 -2.30
N GLU A 103 6.74 1.29 -1.83
CA GLU A 103 6.72 0.12 -2.71
C GLU A 103 5.41 0.03 -3.48
N GLU A 104 4.29 0.25 -2.78
CA GLU A 104 2.98 0.29 -3.40
C GLU A 104 2.87 1.45 -4.41
N LEU A 105 3.39 2.63 -4.06
CA LEU A 105 3.39 3.81 -4.93
C LEU A 105 4.16 3.59 -6.23
N LEU A 106 5.36 3.01 -6.15
CA LEU A 106 6.21 2.72 -7.31
C LEU A 106 5.53 1.74 -8.29
N THR A 107 4.66 0.88 -7.80
CA THR A 107 3.84 -0.02 -8.62
C THR A 107 2.59 0.70 -9.13
N PHE A 108 1.92 1.46 -8.26
CA PHE A 108 0.63 2.09 -8.50
C PHE A 108 0.67 3.14 -9.61
N VAL A 109 1.59 4.12 -9.52
CA VAL A 109 1.60 5.27 -10.44
C VAL A 109 1.75 4.83 -11.90
N PRO A 110 2.76 4.02 -12.30
CA PRO A 110 2.89 3.59 -13.68
C PRO A 110 1.76 2.64 -14.12
N HIS A 111 1.21 1.84 -13.20
CA HIS A 111 0.05 0.97 -13.51
C HIS A 111 -1.17 1.79 -13.85
N MET A 112 -1.55 2.74 -12.98
CA MET A 112 -2.73 3.58 -13.17
C MET A 112 -2.64 4.45 -14.41
N HIS A 113 -1.46 5.05 -14.63
CA HIS A 113 -1.24 5.85 -15.84
C HIS A 113 -1.46 5.03 -17.11
N ARG A 114 -0.89 3.83 -17.21
CA ARG A 114 -1.11 2.92 -18.35
C ARG A 114 -2.57 2.49 -18.48
N PHE A 115 -3.19 2.14 -17.35
CA PHE A 115 -4.59 1.68 -17.32
C PHE A 115 -5.54 2.77 -17.84
N LEU A 116 -5.42 4.00 -17.35
CA LEU A 116 -6.26 5.12 -17.74
C LEU A 116 -5.98 5.60 -19.18
N ASN A 117 -4.72 5.55 -19.62
CA ASN A 117 -4.36 5.87 -21.02
C ASN A 117 -4.98 4.88 -22.02
N ARG A 118 -4.97 3.56 -21.73
CA ARG A 118 -5.66 2.57 -22.58
C ARG A 118 -7.15 2.86 -22.68
N LYS A 119 -7.75 3.39 -21.64
CA LYS A 119 -9.16 3.81 -21.61
C LYS A 119 -9.42 5.18 -22.23
N LYS A 120 -8.37 5.86 -22.67
CA LYS A 120 -8.44 7.23 -23.21
C LYS A 120 -9.10 8.21 -22.21
N ILE A 121 -8.74 8.09 -20.94
CA ILE A 121 -9.23 8.98 -19.86
C ILE A 121 -8.15 10.01 -19.56
N ARG A 122 -8.48 11.28 -19.78
CA ARG A 122 -7.65 12.43 -19.38
C ARG A 122 -7.58 12.46 -17.87
N HIS A 123 -6.38 12.42 -17.30
CA HIS A 123 -6.23 12.29 -15.85
C HIS A 123 -4.97 12.96 -15.31
N HIS A 124 -4.99 13.21 -14.00
CA HIS A 124 -3.82 13.58 -13.22
C HIS A 124 -3.81 12.82 -11.90
N ILE A 125 -2.65 12.30 -11.50
CA ILE A 125 -2.49 11.54 -10.26
C ILE A 125 -1.91 12.46 -9.19
N PHE A 126 -2.65 12.63 -8.09
CA PHE A 126 -2.23 13.39 -6.91
C PHE A 126 -1.95 12.43 -5.75
N ILE A 127 -0.71 12.45 -5.26
CA ILE A 127 -0.29 11.74 -4.06
C ILE A 127 -0.34 12.70 -2.90
N ILE A 128 -1.32 12.53 -2.01
CA ILE A 128 -1.55 13.43 -0.88
C ILE A 128 -0.87 12.82 0.34
N ASN A 129 0.39 13.22 0.55
CA ASN A 129 1.26 12.67 1.57
C ASN A 129 1.12 13.41 2.90
N GLN A 130 0.61 12.74 3.92
CA GLN A 130 0.54 13.28 5.26
C GLN A 130 1.91 13.22 5.93
N VAL A 131 2.50 14.38 6.28
CA VAL A 131 3.87 14.50 6.83
C VAL A 131 3.90 14.98 8.28
N ASP A 132 2.74 15.29 8.87
CA ASP A 132 2.63 15.59 10.31
C ASP A 132 2.82 14.33 11.18
N HIS A 133 2.85 14.52 12.49
CA HIS A 133 3.04 13.45 13.48
C HIS A 133 1.72 12.83 13.99
N TYR A 134 0.57 13.33 13.54
CA TYR A 134 -0.73 12.79 13.93
C TYR A 134 -1.00 11.44 13.31
N ARG A 135 -2.03 10.76 13.78
CA ARG A 135 -2.51 9.53 13.17
C ARG A 135 -2.94 9.80 11.73
N PHE A 136 -2.86 8.77 10.89
CA PHE A 136 -3.25 8.89 9.49
C PHE A 136 -4.73 9.26 9.36
N ASN A 137 -5.05 10.27 8.54
CA ASN A 137 -6.42 10.71 8.28
C ASN A 137 -6.71 10.70 6.78
N ARG A 138 -7.12 9.52 6.29
CA ARG A 138 -7.46 9.30 4.88
C ARG A 138 -8.51 10.28 4.38
N ALA A 139 -9.55 10.52 5.17
CA ALA A 139 -10.66 11.39 4.80
C ALA A 139 -10.23 12.84 4.59
N SER A 140 -9.49 13.42 5.53
CA SER A 140 -8.94 14.78 5.39
C SER A 140 -8.00 14.90 4.21
N LEU A 141 -7.16 13.90 3.94
CA LEU A 141 -6.27 13.92 2.77
C LEU A 141 -7.04 13.89 1.44
N ILE A 142 -8.16 13.17 1.36
CA ILE A 142 -9.04 13.22 0.18
C ILE A 142 -9.65 14.60 0.03
N ASN A 143 -10.12 15.22 1.12
CA ASN A 143 -10.64 16.59 1.09
C ASN A 143 -9.57 17.58 0.62
N VAL A 144 -8.33 17.46 1.11
CA VAL A 144 -7.18 18.28 0.63
C VAL A 144 -6.95 18.04 -0.86
N GLY A 145 -6.86 16.79 -1.30
CA GLY A 145 -6.66 16.46 -2.70
C GLY A 145 -7.75 17.03 -3.60
N PHE A 146 -9.00 17.05 -3.15
CA PHE A 146 -10.10 17.67 -3.86
C PHE A 146 -9.89 19.19 -4.02
N LEU A 147 -9.48 19.91 -2.96
CA LEU A 147 -9.22 21.34 -3.04
C LEU A 147 -8.02 21.68 -3.91
N GLU A 148 -6.95 20.89 -3.81
CA GLU A 148 -5.68 21.10 -4.50
C GLU A 148 -5.66 20.59 -5.96
N SER A 149 -6.67 19.82 -6.39
CA SER A 149 -6.72 19.27 -7.75
C SER A 149 -7.00 20.31 -8.85
N GLY A 150 -7.25 21.60 -8.47
CA GLY A 150 -7.45 22.68 -9.40
C GLY A 150 -8.83 22.70 -10.08
N ASN A 151 -9.06 23.68 -10.94
CA ASN A 151 -10.33 23.84 -11.66
C ASN A 151 -10.35 23.16 -13.04
N ASP A 152 -9.22 22.63 -13.46
CA ASP A 152 -9.03 21.91 -14.72
C ASP A 152 -9.44 20.43 -14.66
N THR A 153 -9.91 19.97 -13.51
CA THR A 153 -10.47 18.62 -13.29
C THR A 153 -11.95 18.69 -13.00
N ASP A 154 -12.72 17.76 -13.55
CA ASP A 154 -14.20 17.73 -13.48
C ASP A 154 -14.73 16.73 -12.46
N TYR A 155 -13.98 15.67 -12.23
CA TYR A 155 -14.33 14.60 -11.30
C TYR A 155 -13.10 14.03 -10.61
N ILE A 156 -13.35 13.30 -9.54
CA ILE A 156 -12.31 12.69 -8.71
C ILE A 156 -12.48 11.18 -8.63
N ALA A 157 -11.38 10.47 -8.49
CA ALA A 157 -11.32 9.11 -7.96
C ALA A 157 -10.66 9.15 -6.58
N MET A 158 -11.41 8.86 -5.53
CA MET A 158 -10.84 8.50 -4.24
C MET A 158 -10.23 7.12 -4.40
N HIS A 159 -8.91 6.98 -4.24
CA HIS A 159 -8.22 5.75 -4.65
C HIS A 159 -7.18 5.31 -3.62
N ASP A 160 -7.26 4.06 -3.17
CA ASP A 160 -6.26 3.47 -2.29
C ASP A 160 -5.01 3.07 -3.10
N VAL A 161 -3.83 3.37 -2.58
CA VAL A 161 -2.54 3.13 -3.26
C VAL A 161 -2.22 1.64 -3.45
N ASP A 162 -2.83 0.79 -2.65
CA ASP A 162 -2.60 -0.66 -2.61
C ASP A 162 -3.67 -1.50 -3.35
N LEU A 163 -4.61 -0.86 -4.06
CA LEU A 163 -5.65 -1.54 -4.81
C LEU A 163 -5.54 -1.26 -6.31
N LEU A 164 -5.00 -2.19 -7.08
CA LEU A 164 -4.78 -2.02 -8.52
C LEU A 164 -5.91 -2.63 -9.35
N PRO A 165 -6.58 -1.86 -10.23
CA PRO A 165 -7.56 -2.41 -11.17
C PRO A 165 -6.83 -3.22 -12.26
N LEU A 166 -7.25 -4.47 -12.47
CA LEU A 166 -6.69 -5.36 -13.50
C LEU A 166 -7.65 -5.59 -14.66
N ASN A 167 -8.97 -5.56 -14.39
CA ASN A 167 -9.97 -5.83 -15.42
C ASN A 167 -10.24 -4.56 -16.24
N GLU A 168 -10.05 -4.66 -17.55
CA GLU A 168 -10.29 -3.56 -18.49
C GLU A 168 -11.77 -3.17 -18.62
N GLU A 169 -12.72 -3.96 -18.10
CA GLU A 169 -14.14 -3.61 -18.08
C GLU A 169 -14.50 -2.64 -16.94
N LEU A 170 -13.59 -2.42 -15.96
CA LEU A 170 -13.82 -1.46 -14.89
C LEU A 170 -13.90 -0.04 -15.45
N ASP A 171 -15.02 0.62 -15.23
CA ASP A 171 -15.29 1.97 -15.74
C ASP A 171 -14.70 3.05 -14.83
N TYR A 172 -13.96 3.98 -15.43
CA TYR A 172 -13.40 5.19 -14.80
C TYR A 172 -13.88 6.46 -15.50
N SER A 173 -14.91 6.36 -16.33
CA SER A 173 -15.48 7.52 -17.04
C SER A 173 -16.16 8.51 -16.08
N PHE A 174 -16.54 9.68 -16.62
CA PHE A 174 -17.20 10.73 -15.86
C PHE A 174 -18.55 10.24 -15.29
N PRO A 175 -18.77 10.23 -13.96
CA PRO A 175 -19.93 9.63 -13.34
C PRO A 175 -21.12 10.62 -13.28
N ALA A 176 -21.69 10.97 -14.44
CA ALA A 176 -22.73 11.97 -14.58
C ALA A 176 -24.00 11.63 -13.77
N ALA A 177 -24.40 10.36 -13.74
CA ALA A 177 -25.63 9.92 -13.08
C ALA A 177 -25.55 9.96 -11.54
N GLY A 178 -24.35 9.83 -10.97
CA GLY A 178 -24.12 9.82 -9.52
C GLY A 178 -22.79 9.16 -9.17
N PRO A 179 -22.43 9.12 -7.88
CA PRO A 179 -21.21 8.44 -7.44
C PRO A 179 -21.12 7.00 -7.95
N PHE A 180 -19.96 6.61 -8.48
CA PHE A 180 -19.74 5.29 -9.06
C PHE A 180 -18.65 4.54 -8.29
N HIS A 181 -19.05 3.47 -7.58
CA HIS A 181 -18.16 2.69 -6.73
C HIS A 181 -17.52 1.55 -7.53
N VAL A 182 -16.32 1.81 -8.07
CA VAL A 182 -15.58 0.86 -8.91
C VAL A 182 -15.19 -0.40 -8.14
N ALA A 183 -14.66 -0.24 -6.92
CA ALA A 183 -14.29 -1.35 -6.05
C ALA A 183 -15.49 -1.84 -5.23
N SER A 184 -16.59 -2.15 -5.91
CA SER A 184 -17.86 -2.55 -5.27
C SER A 184 -17.70 -3.76 -4.35
N PRO A 185 -18.61 -3.95 -3.38
CA PRO A 185 -18.54 -5.11 -2.47
C PRO A 185 -18.50 -6.47 -3.20
N GLU A 186 -19.10 -6.55 -4.36
CA GLU A 186 -19.12 -7.76 -5.19
C GLU A 186 -17.74 -8.03 -5.82
N LEU A 187 -16.95 -6.99 -6.05
CA LEU A 187 -15.68 -7.06 -6.78
C LEU A 187 -14.46 -6.92 -5.88
N HIS A 188 -14.60 -6.25 -4.72
CA HIS A 188 -13.47 -5.99 -3.83
C HIS A 188 -12.92 -7.29 -3.22
N PRO A 189 -11.59 -7.49 -3.14
CA PRO A 189 -11.01 -8.74 -2.64
C PRO A 189 -11.26 -9.03 -1.16
N LEU A 190 -11.63 -8.01 -0.33
CA LEU A 190 -11.72 -8.14 1.13
C LEU A 190 -13.05 -7.65 1.74
N TYR A 191 -13.74 -6.67 1.14
CA TYR A 191 -14.88 -5.99 1.76
C TYR A 191 -16.16 -6.20 0.96
N HIS A 192 -17.11 -6.99 1.54
CA HIS A 192 -18.30 -7.47 0.84
C HIS A 192 -19.62 -6.98 1.45
N TYR A 193 -19.59 -6.01 2.38
CA TYR A 193 -20.83 -5.49 2.97
C TYR A 193 -21.45 -4.36 2.12
N SER A 194 -22.77 -4.34 2.03
CA SER A 194 -23.54 -3.53 1.06
C SER A 194 -23.32 -2.02 1.15
N THR A 195 -22.93 -1.50 2.32
CA THR A 195 -22.69 -0.06 2.54
C THR A 195 -21.24 0.36 2.30
N TYR A 196 -20.36 -0.58 1.91
CA TYR A 196 -18.97 -0.29 1.62
C TYR A 196 -18.83 0.62 0.39
N VAL A 197 -18.04 1.68 0.52
CA VAL A 197 -17.70 2.62 -0.55
C VAL A 197 -16.22 3.00 -0.58
N GLY A 198 -15.38 2.20 0.09
CA GLY A 198 -13.93 2.38 0.12
C GLY A 198 -13.21 1.86 -1.13
N GLY A 199 -11.89 1.88 -1.08
CA GLY A 199 -11.03 1.43 -2.16
C GLY A 199 -10.99 2.39 -3.35
N ILE A 200 -12.01 2.33 -4.23
CA ILE A 200 -12.06 3.16 -5.45
C ILE A 200 -13.50 3.67 -5.65
N LEU A 201 -13.70 4.97 -5.47
CA LEU A 201 -14.98 5.63 -5.65
C LEU A 201 -14.84 6.88 -6.53
N LEU A 202 -15.62 6.97 -7.59
CA LEU A 202 -15.67 8.11 -8.50
C LEU A 202 -16.84 9.05 -8.14
N LEU A 203 -16.57 10.34 -8.15
CA LEU A 203 -17.57 11.40 -7.96
C LEU A 203 -17.28 12.59 -8.87
N THR A 204 -18.33 13.23 -9.38
CA THR A 204 -18.15 14.58 -9.91
C THR A 204 -17.74 15.53 -8.78
N LYS A 205 -17.02 16.60 -9.11
CA LYS A 205 -16.71 17.63 -8.10
C LYS A 205 -17.96 18.24 -7.47
N GLN A 206 -19.05 18.33 -8.24
CA GLN A 206 -20.34 18.80 -7.71
C GLN A 206 -20.88 17.83 -6.65
N HIS A 207 -20.92 16.53 -6.94
CA HIS A 207 -21.39 15.51 -5.98
C HIS A 207 -20.59 15.53 -4.69
N PHE A 208 -19.26 15.67 -4.78
CA PHE A 208 -18.41 15.73 -3.60
C PHE A 208 -18.65 16.98 -2.75
N ARG A 209 -18.87 18.14 -3.40
CA ARG A 209 -19.27 19.37 -2.69
C ARG A 209 -20.65 19.25 -2.03
N MET A 210 -21.65 18.63 -2.68
CA MET A 210 -22.95 18.37 -2.09
C MET A 210 -22.86 17.58 -0.79
N CYS A 211 -21.91 16.62 -0.72
CA CYS A 211 -21.63 15.85 0.50
C CYS A 211 -20.83 16.65 1.55
N ASN A 212 -20.39 17.88 1.27
CA ASN A 212 -19.38 18.61 2.05
C ASN A 212 -18.08 17.81 2.22
N GLY A 213 -17.71 17.01 1.23
CA GLY A 213 -16.57 16.08 1.32
C GLY A 213 -16.76 14.99 2.38
N MET A 214 -15.65 14.47 2.89
CA MET A 214 -15.61 13.48 3.97
C MET A 214 -15.43 14.16 5.32
N SER A 215 -15.81 13.47 6.42
CA SER A 215 -15.59 13.98 7.78
C SER A 215 -14.11 14.01 8.13
N ASN A 216 -13.62 15.11 8.71
CA ASN A 216 -12.24 15.28 9.16
C ASN A 216 -11.93 14.57 10.50
N ARG A 217 -12.91 13.93 11.14
CA ARG A 217 -12.81 13.36 12.49
C ARG A 217 -12.25 11.93 12.53
N PHE A 218 -11.97 11.32 11.37
CA PHE A 218 -11.54 9.93 11.27
C PHE A 218 -10.03 9.79 11.25
N TRP A 219 -9.41 9.83 12.43
CA TRP A 219 -8.00 9.58 12.64
C TRP A 219 -7.76 8.09 12.97
N GLY A 220 -6.80 7.48 12.30
CA GLY A 220 -6.56 6.04 12.33
C GLY A 220 -7.42 5.29 11.30
N TRP A 221 -7.42 3.96 11.35
CA TRP A 221 -8.02 3.15 10.31
C TRP A 221 -9.51 2.86 10.56
N GLY A 222 -10.35 3.11 9.53
CA GLY A 222 -11.70 2.58 9.37
C GLY A 222 -12.83 3.50 9.82
N ARG A 223 -14.02 3.24 9.27
CA ARG A 223 -15.30 3.93 9.47
C ARG A 223 -15.53 5.21 8.67
N GLU A 224 -14.51 5.83 8.09
CA GLU A 224 -14.65 7.03 7.27
C GLU A 224 -15.52 6.77 6.03
N ASP A 225 -15.37 5.58 5.41
CA ASP A 225 -16.18 5.19 4.25
C ASP A 225 -17.64 4.94 4.61
N ASP A 226 -17.92 4.33 5.78
CA ASP A 226 -19.28 4.12 6.26
C ASP A 226 -20.01 5.43 6.54
N GLU A 227 -19.28 6.43 7.05
CA GLU A 227 -19.82 7.77 7.27
C GLU A 227 -20.06 8.47 5.94
N PHE A 228 -19.12 8.35 5.00
CA PHE A 228 -19.27 8.97 3.68
C PHE A 228 -20.43 8.36 2.88
N TYR A 229 -20.65 7.05 2.97
CA TYR A 229 -21.86 6.43 2.40
C TYR A 229 -23.14 7.08 2.92
N ARG A 230 -23.22 7.38 4.23
CA ARG A 230 -24.38 8.06 4.82
C ARG A 230 -24.54 9.49 4.30
N ARG A 231 -23.43 10.23 4.06
CA ARG A 231 -23.50 11.57 3.43
C ARG A 231 -24.03 11.48 2.02
N ILE A 232 -23.52 10.57 1.18
CA ILE A 232 -24.01 10.35 -0.18
C ILE A 232 -25.52 10.12 -0.16
N ARG A 233 -26.00 9.24 0.69
CA ARG A 233 -27.43 8.94 0.83
C ARG A 233 -28.22 10.12 1.39
N GLY A 234 -27.64 10.83 2.35
CA GLY A 234 -28.28 11.98 3.02
C GLY A 234 -28.55 13.18 2.11
N VAL A 235 -27.74 13.36 1.06
CA VAL A 235 -27.93 14.42 0.05
C VAL A 235 -28.75 13.94 -1.17
N GLY A 236 -29.32 12.72 -1.10
CA GLY A 236 -30.22 12.18 -2.14
C GLY A 236 -29.48 11.62 -3.36
N LEU A 237 -28.15 11.45 -3.32
CA LEU A 237 -27.40 10.86 -4.42
C LEU A 237 -27.61 9.34 -4.49
N GLN A 238 -27.81 8.83 -5.69
CA GLN A 238 -27.84 7.41 -5.98
C GLN A 238 -26.43 6.90 -6.23
N LEU A 239 -26.04 5.83 -5.53
CA LEU A 239 -24.74 5.16 -5.72
C LEU A 239 -24.88 4.12 -6.82
N PHE A 240 -23.98 4.17 -7.82
CA PHE A 240 -23.88 3.20 -8.90
C PHE A 240 -22.66 2.28 -8.70
N ARG A 241 -22.74 1.10 -9.31
CA ARG A 241 -21.70 0.04 -9.21
C ARG A 241 -21.56 -0.68 -10.53
N PRO A 242 -20.40 -1.29 -10.83
CA PRO A 242 -20.23 -2.13 -12.00
C PRO A 242 -21.25 -3.29 -12.03
N LEU A 243 -21.75 -3.57 -13.21
CA LEU A 243 -22.67 -4.69 -13.47
C LEU A 243 -22.03 -5.63 -14.49
N GLY A 244 -22.28 -6.92 -14.38
CA GLY A 244 -21.83 -7.93 -15.35
C GLY A 244 -20.36 -8.33 -15.24
N ILE A 245 -19.59 -7.71 -14.33
CA ILE A 245 -18.20 -8.09 -14.08
C ILE A 245 -18.18 -9.21 -13.04
N THR A 246 -17.55 -10.33 -13.38
CA THR A 246 -17.37 -11.45 -12.46
C THR A 246 -16.25 -11.12 -11.49
N SER A 247 -16.50 -11.25 -10.17
CA SER A 247 -15.49 -11.10 -9.14
C SER A 247 -14.38 -12.16 -9.25
N GLY A 248 -13.16 -11.80 -8.87
CA GLY A 248 -12.04 -12.72 -8.82
C GLY A 248 -10.70 -11.98 -8.78
N TYR A 249 -9.61 -12.74 -8.58
CA TYR A 249 -8.24 -12.21 -8.50
C TYR A 249 -7.77 -11.46 -9.77
N LYS A 250 -8.49 -11.60 -10.88
CA LYS A 250 -8.24 -10.85 -12.13
C LYS A 250 -8.95 -9.49 -12.17
N THR A 251 -9.79 -9.16 -11.20
CA THR A 251 -10.51 -7.87 -11.16
C THR A 251 -9.65 -6.80 -10.48
N PHE A 252 -9.10 -7.12 -9.32
CA PHE A 252 -8.20 -6.25 -8.56
C PHE A 252 -7.01 -7.03 -8.01
N GLN A 253 -5.85 -6.40 -8.00
CA GLN A 253 -4.72 -6.82 -7.19
C GLN A 253 -4.65 -5.94 -5.94
N HIS A 254 -4.66 -6.56 -4.76
CA HIS A 254 -4.49 -5.89 -3.49
C HIS A 254 -3.07 -6.11 -2.98
N LEU A 255 -2.28 -5.03 -2.91
CA LEU A 255 -0.86 -5.08 -2.56
C LEU A 255 -0.61 -5.09 -1.05
N HIS A 256 -1.67 -4.95 -0.25
CA HIS A 256 -1.55 -4.89 1.21
C HIS A 256 -1.10 -6.21 1.82
N ASP A 257 0.08 -6.21 2.43
CA ASP A 257 0.57 -7.30 3.25
C ASP A 257 0.38 -6.96 4.75
N PRO A 258 -0.53 -7.63 5.46
CA PRO A 258 -0.80 -7.35 6.87
C PRO A 258 0.38 -7.68 7.80
N ALA A 259 1.36 -8.47 7.37
CA ALA A 259 2.56 -8.75 8.14
C ALA A 259 3.47 -7.52 8.23
N TRP A 260 3.55 -6.74 7.15
CA TRP A 260 4.38 -5.54 7.05
C TRP A 260 3.60 -4.26 7.35
N ARG A 261 2.33 -4.19 6.96
CA ARG A 261 1.49 -2.98 7.01
C ARG A 261 0.39 -3.14 8.04
N LYS A 262 0.74 -2.98 9.32
CA LYS A 262 -0.26 -3.03 10.40
C LYS A 262 -1.19 -1.83 10.30
N ARG A 263 -2.51 -2.11 10.39
CA ARG A 263 -3.54 -1.08 10.43
C ARG A 263 -3.61 -0.48 11.83
N ASP A 264 -3.72 0.86 11.89
CA ASP A 264 -3.93 1.58 13.15
C ASP A 264 -5.38 1.44 13.60
N GLN A 265 -5.68 0.35 14.30
CA GLN A 265 -7.01 0.02 14.81
C GLN A 265 -7.24 0.44 16.27
N LYS A 266 -6.26 1.10 16.91
CA LYS A 266 -6.43 1.63 18.26
C LYS A 266 -7.61 2.60 18.32
N ARG A 267 -8.49 2.45 19.31
CA ARG A 267 -9.64 3.34 19.53
C ARG A 267 -9.88 3.54 21.00
N ILE A 268 -9.95 4.80 21.42
CA ILE A 268 -10.44 5.18 22.74
C ILE A 268 -11.99 5.17 22.78
N ALA A 269 -12.58 5.16 23.95
CA ALA A 269 -14.02 5.01 24.13
C ALA A 269 -14.82 6.14 23.44
N SER A 270 -14.38 7.40 23.55
CA SER A 270 -14.99 8.55 22.88
C SER A 270 -14.96 8.44 21.35
N GLN A 271 -13.83 8.03 20.78
CA GLN A 271 -13.71 7.77 19.34
C GLN A 271 -14.71 6.70 18.87
N LYS A 272 -14.88 5.61 19.62
CA LYS A 272 -15.83 4.56 19.28
C LYS A 272 -17.26 5.07 19.20
N GLN A 273 -17.66 5.99 20.07
CA GLN A 273 -18.98 6.58 20.08
C GLN A 273 -19.19 7.54 18.91
N GLU A 274 -18.23 8.43 18.65
CA GLU A 274 -18.31 9.43 17.58
C GLU A 274 -18.33 8.81 16.18
N GLN A 275 -17.59 7.75 15.93
CA GLN A 275 -17.50 7.08 14.64
C GLN A 275 -18.84 6.44 14.15
N PHE A 276 -19.85 6.33 15.01
CA PHE A 276 -21.18 5.88 14.62
C PHE A 276 -22.13 7.04 14.28
N LYS A 277 -21.77 8.28 14.60
CA LYS A 277 -22.56 9.46 14.28
C LYS A 277 -22.26 9.94 12.85
N VAL A 278 -23.24 10.60 12.23
CA VAL A 278 -22.99 11.38 11.01
C VAL A 278 -22.44 12.73 11.44
N ASP A 279 -21.26 13.07 10.97
CA ASP A 279 -20.68 14.38 11.18
C ASP A 279 -21.34 15.38 10.22
N ARG A 280 -22.21 16.24 10.75
CA ARG A 280 -22.97 17.22 9.97
C ARG A 280 -22.24 18.55 9.75
N THR A 281 -21.13 18.75 10.44
CA THR A 281 -20.39 20.02 10.46
C THR A 281 -19.03 19.90 9.79
N GLY A 282 -18.34 18.79 9.98
CA GLY A 282 -17.00 18.57 9.44
C GLY A 282 -17.00 18.18 7.96
N GLY A 283 -15.97 18.58 7.27
CA GLY A 283 -15.76 18.28 5.85
C GLY A 283 -14.94 19.38 5.16
N LEU A 284 -15.27 19.70 3.91
CA LEU A 284 -14.57 20.73 3.14
C LEU A 284 -14.61 22.12 3.80
N THR A 285 -15.70 22.44 4.53
CA THR A 285 -15.95 23.77 5.09
C THR A 285 -15.13 24.08 6.34
N ASN A 286 -14.64 23.07 7.06
CA ASN A 286 -13.84 23.24 8.27
C ASN A 286 -12.51 22.46 8.21
N LEU A 287 -12.04 22.15 7.01
CA LEU A 287 -10.76 21.49 6.84
C LEU A 287 -9.61 22.46 7.10
N GLU A 288 -8.75 22.13 8.03
CA GLU A 288 -7.55 22.89 8.34
C GLU A 288 -6.29 22.10 7.98
N TYR A 289 -5.48 22.68 7.09
CA TYR A 289 -4.24 22.06 6.63
C TYR A 289 -3.26 23.11 6.11
N ARG A 290 -2.01 22.68 5.94
CA ARG A 290 -0.98 23.46 5.25
C ARG A 290 -0.29 22.58 4.21
N VAL A 291 -0.15 23.09 3.01
CA VAL A 291 0.72 22.48 1.98
C VAL A 291 2.16 22.87 2.31
N GLU A 292 2.97 21.89 2.70
CA GLU A 292 4.39 22.09 2.97
C GLU A 292 5.19 22.17 1.65
N SER A 293 4.86 21.30 0.72
CA SER A 293 5.46 21.34 -0.63
C SER A 293 4.55 20.68 -1.67
N ARG A 294 4.74 21.13 -2.93
CA ARG A 294 4.12 20.55 -4.13
C ARG A 294 5.20 20.21 -5.13
N THR A 295 5.35 18.94 -5.46
CA THR A 295 6.43 18.45 -6.32
C THR A 295 5.88 17.59 -7.43
N SER A 296 6.22 17.91 -8.68
CA SER A 296 5.94 17.05 -9.83
C SER A 296 7.00 15.97 -9.91
N LEU A 297 6.57 14.72 -9.96
CA LEU A 297 7.43 13.54 -10.08
C LEU A 297 7.07 12.72 -11.31
N SER A 298 8.02 11.92 -11.75
CA SER A 298 7.81 10.88 -12.75
C SER A 298 8.27 9.53 -12.18
N VAL A 299 7.36 8.57 -12.09
CA VAL A 299 7.64 7.22 -11.64
C VAL A 299 7.62 6.30 -12.84
N ALA A 300 8.77 5.76 -13.23
CA ALA A 300 8.93 4.92 -14.43
C ALA A 300 8.28 5.57 -15.69
N GLY A 301 8.46 6.88 -15.87
CA GLY A 301 7.89 7.65 -16.99
C GLY A 301 6.46 8.13 -16.78
N ALA A 302 5.75 7.68 -15.75
CA ALA A 302 4.38 8.11 -15.44
C ALA A 302 4.38 9.36 -14.55
N PRO A 303 3.74 10.47 -14.96
CA PRO A 303 3.71 11.71 -14.19
C PRO A 303 2.75 11.61 -13.00
N CYS A 304 3.12 12.25 -11.89
CA CYS A 304 2.24 12.48 -10.74
C CYS A 304 2.66 13.76 -10.00
N THR A 305 1.77 14.31 -9.19
CA THR A 305 2.08 15.40 -8.26
C THR A 305 2.01 14.88 -6.84
N VAL A 306 3.08 15.11 -6.07
CA VAL A 306 3.11 14.84 -4.63
C VAL A 306 2.84 16.14 -3.89
N LEU A 307 1.86 16.10 -2.99
CA LEU A 307 1.53 17.17 -2.05
C LEU A 307 1.92 16.71 -0.65
N ASN A 308 2.93 17.31 -0.05
CA ASN A 308 3.25 17.10 1.35
C ASN A 308 2.34 17.97 2.21
N ILE A 309 1.51 17.34 3.03
CA ILE A 309 0.42 17.96 3.77
C ILE A 309 0.65 17.82 5.27
N LEU A 310 0.55 18.94 5.97
CA LEU A 310 0.43 19.00 7.42
C LEU A 310 -1.05 19.25 7.74
N LEU A 311 -1.71 18.24 8.30
CA LEU A 311 -3.08 18.37 8.80
C LEU A 311 -3.04 19.00 10.19
N GLN A 312 -4.08 19.78 10.52
CA GLN A 312 -4.28 20.27 11.88
C GLN A 312 -5.26 19.37 12.63
N CYS A 313 -5.02 19.20 13.92
CA CYS A 313 -5.88 18.47 14.82
C CYS A 313 -6.34 19.39 15.96
N ASP A 314 -7.64 19.56 16.06
CA ASP A 314 -8.24 20.11 17.28
C ASP A 314 -8.39 18.97 18.29
N SER A 315 -7.49 18.94 19.27
CA SER A 315 -7.50 17.93 20.34
C SER A 315 -8.68 18.06 21.31
N SER A 316 -9.37 19.19 21.33
CA SER A 316 -10.61 19.36 22.10
C SER A 316 -11.78 18.62 21.47
N GLU A 317 -11.86 18.59 20.14
CA GLU A 317 -12.90 17.90 19.39
C GLU A 317 -12.51 16.45 19.04
N THR A 318 -11.26 16.20 18.68
CA THR A 318 -10.76 14.89 18.26
C THR A 318 -9.50 14.49 19.02
N PRO A 319 -9.58 14.26 20.35
CA PRO A 319 -8.40 13.93 21.17
C PRO A 319 -7.70 12.64 20.73
N TRP A 320 -8.34 11.83 19.89
CA TRP A 320 -7.77 10.62 19.30
C TRP A 320 -6.93 10.86 18.04
N CYS A 321 -6.69 12.08 17.61
CA CYS A 321 -5.79 12.36 16.48
C CYS A 321 -4.32 12.09 16.82
N ALA A 322 -3.96 12.14 18.08
CA ALA A 322 -2.68 11.72 18.59
C ALA A 322 -2.86 10.59 19.61
N PHE A 323 -1.86 9.71 19.72
CA PHE A 323 -1.73 8.85 20.87
C PHE A 323 -0.84 9.55 21.90
N GLY A 324 -1.40 9.82 23.05
CA GLY A 324 -0.61 10.16 24.21
C GLY A 324 0.16 8.96 24.74
#